data_a1dea265aa7ba86536fc54b1da7be30c
#
_entry.id   a1dea265aa7ba86536fc54b1da7be30c
#
_cell.length_a   1.000
_cell.length_b   1.000
_cell.length_c   1.000
_cell.angle_alpha   90.00
_cell.angle_beta   90.00
_cell.angle_gamma   90.00
#
_symmetry.space_group_name_H-M   'P 1'
#
loop_
_entity.id
_entity.type
_entity.pdbx_description
1 polymer ?
#
loop_
_entity_poly.entity_id
_entity_poly.type
_entity_poly.pdbx_seq_one_letter_code
_entity_poly.pdbx_strand_id
1 'polypeptide(L)'
;MVDRASASTNNQPQTSEWDALTSEKAFWRDFKYLHGTEIFGEAEPADYVYRIRSGAVRTFKLLPDGRRQIGAFHLSGDVFGIENGDIYRFTAEAIVNTSVWIAKRRRIFGDASEENTTKDVLKLIARSLNHAENHLLLLGRQTSLEKVAAFLTEMDQRMGSPGVMILPMNRRDIADYLGLTIETVSRALSLLCCEGILSFRGQHHREIVLRSRSKLAQMAILSDLKLPPS
;
A
#
# COMPACT_ATOMS: atom_id res chain seq x y z
N MET A 1 -34.59 25.52 31.86
CA MET A 1 -34.07 24.22 32.26
C MET A 1 -34.14 23.38 31.00
N VAL A 2 -33.06 23.39 30.22
CA VAL A 2 -32.97 22.69 28.91
C VAL A 2 -31.76 21.80 28.99
N ASP A 3 -32.05 20.52 28.99
CA ASP A 3 -31.08 19.42 29.09
C ASP A 3 -30.27 19.31 27.78
N ARG A 4 -28.97 19.43 27.89
CA ARG A 4 -28.02 19.18 26.79
C ARG A 4 -27.68 17.70 26.80
N ALA A 5 -28.31 16.93 25.92
CA ALA A 5 -27.87 15.58 25.58
C ALA A 5 -26.57 15.68 24.77
N SER A 6 -25.45 15.29 25.38
CA SER A 6 -24.16 15.08 24.74
C SER A 6 -24.22 13.82 23.90
N ALA A 7 -24.22 13.98 22.57
CA ALA A 7 -24.02 12.90 21.64
C ALA A 7 -22.55 12.45 21.69
N SER A 8 -22.30 11.36 22.40
CA SER A 8 -21.05 10.60 22.35
C SER A 8 -20.95 9.91 20.99
N THR A 9 -20.17 10.44 20.09
CA THR A 9 -19.79 9.77 18.83
C THR A 9 -18.90 8.59 19.17
N ASN A 10 -19.53 7.43 19.23
CA ASN A 10 -18.86 6.14 19.40
C ASN A 10 -18.14 5.79 18.10
N ASN A 11 -16.86 6.18 17.98
CA ASN A 11 -15.99 5.81 16.87
C ASN A 11 -15.45 4.40 17.12
N GLN A 12 -16.33 3.40 17.01
CA GLN A 12 -15.89 2.01 16.91
C GLN A 12 -15.17 1.84 15.57
N PRO A 13 -13.95 1.29 15.56
CA PRO A 13 -13.31 0.89 14.31
C PRO A 13 -14.25 -0.11 13.62
N GLN A 14 -14.63 0.18 12.37
CA GLN A 14 -15.38 -0.76 11.55
C GLN A 14 -14.63 -2.08 11.57
N THR A 15 -15.20 -3.08 12.24
CA THR A 15 -14.76 -4.46 12.15
C THR A 15 -14.74 -4.83 10.67
N SER A 16 -13.55 -4.93 10.09
CA SER A 16 -13.44 -5.26 8.68
C SER A 16 -14.02 -6.65 8.49
N GLU A 17 -14.64 -6.89 7.32
CA GLU A 17 -15.17 -8.22 6.91
C GLU A 17 -14.16 -9.36 7.09
N TRP A 18 -12.90 -9.00 7.30
CA TRP A 18 -11.74 -9.86 7.61
C TRP A 18 -11.70 -10.36 9.04
N ASP A 19 -12.34 -9.67 9.98
CA ASP A 19 -12.39 -10.13 11.38
C ASP A 19 -13.23 -11.40 11.50
N ALA A 20 -14.17 -11.61 10.57
CA ALA A 20 -14.93 -12.85 10.46
C ALA A 20 -14.09 -14.05 9.99
N LEU A 21 -13.17 -13.85 9.00
CA LEU A 21 -12.22 -14.89 8.56
C LEU A 21 -11.15 -15.20 9.58
N THR A 22 -10.81 -14.23 10.43
CA THR A 22 -9.75 -14.37 11.42
C THR A 22 -10.26 -14.92 12.75
N SER A 23 -11.60 -14.90 13.00
CA SER A 23 -12.13 -15.18 14.33
C SER A 23 -12.28 -16.66 14.67
N GLU A 24 -12.42 -17.58 13.70
CA GLU A 24 -12.73 -18.96 14.05
C GLU A 24 -11.87 -20.08 13.45
N LYS A 25 -11.18 -19.90 12.31
CA LYS A 25 -10.55 -21.02 11.60
C LYS A 25 -9.07 -20.89 11.23
N ALA A 26 -8.50 -19.72 11.13
CA ALA A 26 -7.09 -19.56 10.89
C ALA A 26 -6.36 -19.36 12.23
N PHE A 27 -5.49 -20.29 12.61
CA PHE A 27 -4.57 -20.10 13.74
C PHE A 27 -3.53 -19.05 13.33
N TRP A 28 -3.92 -17.78 13.39
CA TRP A 28 -3.02 -16.66 13.16
C TRP A 28 -2.07 -16.53 14.34
N ARG A 29 -0.77 -16.41 14.03
CA ARG A 29 0.27 -16.12 15.01
C ARG A 29 0.77 -14.71 14.83
N ASP A 30 0.99 -13.99 15.93
CA ASP A 30 1.54 -12.63 15.92
C ASP A 30 3.07 -12.68 15.84
N PHE A 31 3.64 -11.96 14.86
CA PHE A 31 5.08 -11.82 14.67
C PHE A 31 5.44 -10.35 14.48
N LYS A 32 6.64 -9.99 14.96
CA LYS A 32 7.18 -8.63 14.82
C LYS A 32 8.48 -8.66 14.05
N TYR A 33 8.57 -7.77 13.08
CA TYR A 33 9.76 -7.57 12.27
C TYR A 33 10.29 -6.15 12.48
N LEU A 34 11.58 -6.02 12.70
CA LEU A 34 12.24 -4.73 12.79
C LEU A 34 12.36 -4.11 11.38
N HIS A 35 12.52 -2.80 11.32
CA HIS A 35 12.83 -2.09 10.07
C HIS A 35 14.01 -2.75 9.34
N GLY A 36 13.86 -2.99 8.03
CA GLY A 36 14.87 -3.61 7.18
C GLY A 36 14.98 -5.12 7.30
N THR A 37 14.09 -5.78 8.07
CA THR A 37 14.10 -7.25 8.19
C THR A 37 13.30 -7.86 7.03
N GLU A 38 13.92 -8.85 6.38
CA GLU A 38 13.26 -9.72 5.42
C GLU A 38 12.24 -10.61 6.12
N ILE A 39 11.04 -10.72 5.53
CA ILE A 39 9.93 -11.54 6.02
C ILE A 39 9.94 -12.89 5.30
N PHE A 40 10.19 -12.88 4.00
CA PHE A 40 10.47 -14.02 3.13
C PHE A 40 11.24 -13.56 1.89
N GLY A 41 12.04 -14.45 1.35
CA GLY A 41 12.83 -14.24 0.12
C GLY A 41 12.13 -14.71 -1.15
N GLU A 42 12.52 -14.13 -2.29
CA GLU A 42 12.16 -14.67 -3.62
C GLU A 42 12.63 -16.12 -3.75
N ALA A 43 11.81 -16.98 -4.35
CA ALA A 43 12.01 -18.41 -4.53
C ALA A 43 11.94 -19.27 -3.25
N GLU A 44 11.70 -18.71 -2.09
CA GLU A 44 11.41 -19.50 -0.90
C GLU A 44 10.02 -20.16 -0.97
N PRO A 45 9.80 -21.30 -0.23
CA PRO A 45 8.49 -21.95 -0.19
C PRO A 45 7.38 -21.03 0.31
N ALA A 46 6.29 -20.90 -0.48
CA ALA A 46 5.15 -20.04 -0.17
C ALA A 46 4.15 -20.73 0.78
N ASP A 47 4.63 -21.11 1.95
CA ASP A 47 3.84 -21.85 2.96
C ASP A 47 2.89 -20.97 3.77
N TYR A 48 3.10 -19.66 3.79
CA TYR A 48 2.40 -18.73 4.67
C TYR A 48 1.78 -17.55 3.91
N VAL A 49 0.71 -17.03 4.51
CA VAL A 49 0.06 -15.78 4.13
C VAL A 49 0.14 -14.84 5.33
N TYR A 50 0.32 -13.57 5.06
CA TYR A 50 0.58 -12.54 6.05
C TYR A 50 -0.48 -11.45 5.99
N ARG A 51 -0.91 -10.94 7.16
CA ARG A 51 -1.73 -9.74 7.28
C ARG A 51 -1.03 -8.71 8.15
N ILE A 52 -0.93 -7.48 7.68
CA ILE A 52 -0.30 -6.40 8.47
C ILE A 52 -1.27 -5.93 9.54
N ARG A 53 -0.85 -6.05 10.80
CA ARG A 53 -1.55 -5.48 11.95
C ARG A 53 -1.19 -4.01 12.13
N SER A 54 0.10 -3.70 12.06
CA SER A 54 0.64 -2.34 12.13
C SER A 54 1.98 -2.27 11.42
N GLY A 55 2.33 -1.11 10.90
CA GLY A 55 3.55 -0.91 10.14
C GLY A 55 3.34 -0.98 8.63
N ALA A 56 4.38 -1.32 7.89
CA ALA A 56 4.34 -1.40 6.43
C ALA A 56 5.43 -2.34 5.88
N VAL A 57 5.12 -3.00 4.78
CA VAL A 57 5.98 -3.95 4.07
C VAL A 57 6.08 -3.53 2.60
N ARG A 58 7.24 -3.73 1.98
CA ARG A 58 7.40 -3.70 0.53
C ARG A 58 7.66 -5.09 0.00
N THR A 59 7.10 -5.40 -1.17
CA THR A 59 7.49 -6.56 -1.97
C THR A 59 8.24 -6.09 -3.20
N PHE A 60 9.38 -6.72 -3.50
CA PHE A 60 10.26 -6.28 -4.57
C PHE A 60 10.99 -7.44 -5.23
N LYS A 61 11.52 -7.17 -6.44
CA LYS A 61 12.49 -8.02 -7.15
C LYS A 61 13.79 -7.27 -7.38
N LEU A 62 14.89 -8.01 -7.36
CA LEU A 62 16.15 -7.56 -7.92
C LEU A 62 16.20 -7.92 -9.40
N LEU A 63 16.36 -6.93 -10.25
CA LEU A 63 16.48 -7.12 -11.69
C LEU A 63 17.90 -7.59 -12.04
N PRO A 64 18.11 -8.23 -13.22
CA PRO A 64 19.43 -8.71 -13.63
C PRO A 64 20.52 -7.64 -13.70
N ASP A 65 20.14 -6.39 -13.88
CA ASP A 65 21.04 -5.22 -13.89
C ASP A 65 21.35 -4.64 -12.49
N GLY A 66 20.88 -5.31 -11.43
CA GLY A 66 21.09 -4.93 -10.04
C GLY A 66 20.11 -3.87 -9.52
N ARG A 67 19.22 -3.32 -10.34
CA ARG A 67 18.16 -2.42 -9.87
C ARG A 67 17.10 -3.20 -9.10
N ARG A 68 16.52 -2.53 -8.10
CA ARG A 68 15.38 -3.04 -7.36
C ARG A 68 14.08 -2.48 -7.97
N GLN A 69 13.14 -3.35 -8.27
CA GLN A 69 11.79 -2.97 -8.66
C GLN A 69 10.83 -3.33 -7.54
N ILE A 70 10.19 -2.34 -6.93
CA ILE A 70 9.14 -2.57 -5.95
C ILE A 70 7.84 -2.85 -6.70
N GLY A 71 7.21 -3.98 -6.38
CA GLY A 71 5.93 -4.39 -6.95
C GLY A 71 4.73 -3.86 -6.17
N ALA A 72 4.86 -3.79 -4.83
CA ALA A 72 3.79 -3.28 -3.98
C ALA A 72 4.30 -2.74 -2.64
N PHE A 73 3.53 -1.78 -2.08
CA PHE A 73 3.56 -1.42 -0.68
C PHE A 73 2.31 -1.96 0.01
N HIS A 74 2.51 -2.67 1.11
CA HIS A 74 1.47 -3.21 1.95
C HIS A 74 1.40 -2.40 3.25
N LEU A 75 0.21 -1.91 3.58
CA LEU A 75 -0.08 -1.09 4.76
C LEU A 75 -0.90 -1.86 5.79
N SER A 76 -1.16 -1.27 6.95
CA SER A 76 -2.01 -1.89 7.98
C SER A 76 -3.36 -2.33 7.41
N GLY A 77 -3.72 -3.59 7.65
CA GLY A 77 -4.92 -4.23 7.12
C GLY A 77 -4.71 -5.02 5.83
N ASP A 78 -3.65 -4.75 5.07
CA ASP A 78 -3.37 -5.48 3.84
C ASP A 78 -2.92 -6.92 4.10
N VAL A 79 -3.20 -7.79 3.12
CA VAL A 79 -2.76 -9.19 3.08
C VAL A 79 -1.75 -9.33 1.95
N PHE A 80 -0.67 -10.07 2.20
CA PHE A 80 0.38 -10.35 1.22
C PHE A 80 0.92 -11.78 1.36
N GLY A 81 1.78 -12.20 0.42
CA GLY A 81 2.27 -13.57 0.36
C GLY A 81 1.26 -14.55 -0.24
N ILE A 82 0.27 -14.05 -1.00
CA ILE A 82 -0.66 -14.89 -1.76
C ILE A 82 0.00 -15.24 -3.09
N GLU A 83 0.31 -16.51 -3.27
CA GLU A 83 0.89 -17.03 -4.50
C GLU A 83 0.01 -18.14 -5.08
N ASN A 84 0.02 -18.27 -6.41
CA ASN A 84 -0.66 -19.38 -7.11
C ASN A 84 0.26 -20.60 -7.29
N GLY A 85 1.58 -20.44 -7.06
CA GLY A 85 2.61 -21.48 -7.10
C GLY A 85 3.10 -21.85 -5.70
N ASP A 86 4.17 -22.65 -5.64
CA ASP A 86 4.74 -23.17 -4.40
C ASP A 86 5.87 -22.31 -3.83
N ILE A 87 6.26 -21.25 -4.53
CA ILE A 87 7.32 -20.33 -4.14
C ILE A 87 6.85 -18.88 -4.20
N TYR A 88 7.45 -18.03 -3.36
CA TYR A 88 7.25 -16.57 -3.45
C TYR A 88 7.94 -16.01 -4.68
N ARG A 89 7.22 -15.17 -5.43
CA ARG A 89 7.74 -14.50 -6.63
C ARG A 89 8.49 -13.22 -6.34
N PHE A 90 8.37 -12.68 -5.13
CA PHE A 90 8.97 -11.44 -4.66
C PHE A 90 9.61 -11.66 -3.30
N THR A 91 10.61 -10.87 -2.96
CA THR A 91 11.09 -10.71 -1.59
C THR A 91 10.19 -9.71 -0.85
N ALA A 92 9.81 -10.01 0.39
CA ALA A 92 9.07 -9.12 1.27
C ALA A 92 9.94 -8.62 2.42
N GLU A 93 9.94 -7.31 2.67
CA GLU A 93 10.75 -6.67 3.70
C GLU A 93 9.96 -5.61 4.46
N ALA A 94 10.13 -5.57 5.79
CA ALA A 94 9.53 -4.55 6.66
C ALA A 94 10.22 -3.20 6.47
N ILE A 95 9.49 -2.17 6.02
CA ILE A 95 10.04 -0.82 5.78
C ILE A 95 9.96 0.11 7.01
N VAL A 96 9.27 -0.32 8.04
CA VAL A 96 9.25 0.22 9.41
C VAL A 96 9.09 -0.95 10.37
N ASN A 97 9.18 -0.73 11.68
CA ASN A 97 8.83 -1.76 12.65
C ASN A 97 7.40 -2.22 12.41
N THR A 98 7.23 -3.50 12.07
CA THR A 98 5.98 -4.05 11.55
C THR A 98 5.54 -5.25 12.39
N SER A 99 4.26 -5.28 12.74
CA SER A 99 3.60 -6.43 13.34
C SER A 99 2.66 -7.05 12.32
N VAL A 100 2.75 -8.37 12.16
CA VAL A 100 1.93 -9.14 11.22
C VAL A 100 1.29 -10.34 11.90
N TRP A 101 0.13 -10.73 11.41
CA TRP A 101 -0.43 -12.04 11.65
C TRP A 101 -0.01 -12.97 10.50
N ILE A 102 0.40 -14.20 10.87
CA ILE A 102 0.86 -15.23 9.92
C ILE A 102 -0.05 -16.44 10.04
N ALA A 103 -0.52 -16.93 8.89
CA ALA A 103 -1.29 -18.18 8.81
C ALA A 103 -0.71 -19.11 7.74
N LYS A 104 -0.82 -20.43 7.95
CA LYS A 104 -0.43 -21.41 6.94
C LYS A 104 -1.37 -21.31 5.74
N ARG A 105 -0.79 -21.18 4.54
CA ARG A 105 -1.51 -21.07 3.27
C ARG A 105 -2.56 -22.18 3.09
N ARG A 106 -2.21 -23.44 3.37
CA ARG A 106 -3.10 -24.57 3.26
C ARG A 106 -4.36 -24.49 4.14
N ARG A 107 -4.31 -23.69 5.22
CA ARG A 107 -5.48 -23.49 6.10
C ARG A 107 -6.43 -22.42 5.58
N ILE A 108 -5.91 -21.49 4.80
CA ILE A 108 -6.73 -20.43 4.18
C ILE A 108 -7.38 -20.92 2.90
N PHE A 109 -6.66 -21.74 2.10
CA PHE A 109 -7.08 -22.17 0.77
C PHE A 109 -7.44 -23.67 0.69
N GLY A 110 -7.16 -24.48 1.73
CA GLY A 110 -7.24 -25.93 1.67
C GLY A 110 -8.64 -26.54 1.91
N ASP A 111 -9.52 -25.86 2.61
CA ASP A 111 -10.88 -26.32 2.89
C ASP A 111 -11.92 -25.50 2.11
N ALA A 112 -11.95 -25.72 0.79
CA ALA A 112 -12.89 -25.07 -0.13
C ALA A 112 -14.38 -25.50 0.08
N SER A 113 -14.67 -26.29 1.12
CA SER A 113 -16.01 -26.81 1.39
C SER A 113 -16.98 -25.77 2.01
N GLU A 114 -16.49 -24.60 2.42
CA GLU A 114 -17.33 -23.54 2.97
C GLU A 114 -17.49 -22.36 2.00
N GLU A 115 -18.71 -22.09 1.60
CA GLU A 115 -19.09 -21.05 0.64
C GLU A 115 -18.60 -19.64 1.05
N ASN A 116 -18.56 -19.34 2.34
CA ASN A 116 -18.08 -18.06 2.87
C ASN A 116 -16.57 -17.90 2.71
N THR A 117 -15.77 -18.96 2.95
CA THR A 117 -14.31 -18.93 2.76
C THR A 117 -13.95 -18.66 1.31
N THR A 118 -14.68 -19.25 0.36
CA THR A 118 -14.48 -19.05 -1.08
C THR A 118 -14.75 -17.60 -1.49
N LYS A 119 -15.84 -16.98 -1.00
CA LYS A 119 -16.17 -15.57 -1.30
C LYS A 119 -15.10 -14.61 -0.79
N ASP A 120 -14.58 -14.83 0.38
CA ASP A 120 -13.60 -13.93 0.98
C ASP A 120 -12.22 -14.09 0.34
N VAL A 121 -11.83 -15.28 -0.05
CA VAL A 121 -10.63 -15.54 -0.86
C VAL A 121 -10.75 -14.83 -2.22
N LEU A 122 -11.91 -14.90 -2.89
CA LEU A 122 -12.14 -14.19 -4.14
C LEU A 122 -12.02 -12.67 -3.99
N LYS A 123 -12.55 -12.09 -2.90
CA LYS A 123 -12.38 -10.66 -2.60
C LYS A 123 -10.91 -10.29 -2.43
N LEU A 124 -10.11 -11.14 -1.76
CA LEU A 124 -8.66 -10.94 -1.62
C LEU A 124 -7.95 -10.88 -2.96
N ILE A 125 -8.21 -11.90 -3.79
CA ILE A 125 -7.61 -11.99 -5.12
C ILE A 125 -8.01 -10.78 -5.96
N ALA A 126 -9.29 -10.40 -5.94
CA ALA A 126 -9.79 -9.22 -6.66
C ALA A 126 -9.11 -7.92 -6.20
N ARG A 127 -8.92 -7.74 -4.88
CA ARG A 127 -8.18 -6.57 -4.35
C ARG A 127 -6.72 -6.56 -4.79
N SER A 128 -6.04 -7.71 -4.75
CA SER A 128 -4.66 -7.84 -5.21
C SER A 128 -4.53 -7.55 -6.71
N LEU A 129 -5.50 -8.03 -7.51
CA LEU A 129 -5.55 -7.75 -8.95
C LEU A 129 -5.77 -6.26 -9.21
N ASN A 130 -6.77 -5.64 -8.60
CA ASN A 130 -7.03 -4.20 -8.75
C ASN A 130 -5.80 -3.36 -8.35
N HIS A 131 -5.07 -3.76 -7.31
CA HIS A 131 -3.84 -3.07 -6.91
C HIS A 131 -2.75 -3.19 -7.97
N ALA A 132 -2.56 -4.39 -8.54
CA ALA A 132 -1.61 -4.62 -9.63
C ALA A 132 -1.98 -3.84 -10.91
N GLU A 133 -3.26 -3.79 -11.28
CA GLU A 133 -3.78 -3.02 -12.41
C GLU A 133 -3.54 -1.51 -12.20
N ASN A 134 -3.86 -0.98 -11.02
CA ASN A 134 -3.60 0.42 -10.68
C ASN A 134 -2.11 0.75 -10.76
N HIS A 135 -1.24 -0.14 -10.28
CA HIS A 135 0.22 0.06 -10.40
C HIS A 135 0.68 0.03 -11.86
N LEU A 136 0.13 -0.86 -12.69
CA LEU A 136 0.41 -0.89 -14.13
C LEU A 136 0.01 0.43 -14.80
N LEU A 137 -1.19 0.93 -14.54
CA LEU A 137 -1.67 2.22 -15.05
C LEU A 137 -0.79 3.38 -14.55
N LEU A 138 -0.34 3.31 -13.30
CA LEU A 138 0.57 4.30 -12.72
C LEU A 138 1.91 4.34 -13.45
N LEU A 139 2.50 3.17 -13.74
CA LEU A 139 3.75 3.06 -14.50
C LEU A 139 3.59 3.55 -15.95
N GLY A 140 2.42 3.40 -16.54
CA GLY A 140 2.10 3.84 -17.89
C GLY A 140 1.92 5.36 -18.06
N ARG A 141 1.86 6.16 -16.97
CA ARG A 141 1.72 7.62 -17.04
C ARG A 141 2.93 8.26 -17.72
N GLN A 142 2.68 9.35 -18.49
CA GLN A 142 3.70 9.94 -19.35
C GLN A 142 4.78 10.69 -18.56
N THR A 143 4.39 11.47 -17.55
CA THR A 143 5.32 12.32 -16.83
C THR A 143 5.59 11.83 -15.41
N SER A 144 6.78 12.14 -14.91
CA SER A 144 7.16 11.84 -13.53
C SER A 144 6.29 12.58 -12.50
N LEU A 145 5.82 13.77 -12.84
CA LEU A 145 4.93 14.55 -11.98
C LEU A 145 3.59 13.85 -11.82
N GLU A 146 3.00 13.35 -12.92
CA GLU A 146 1.76 12.58 -12.89
C GLU A 146 1.90 11.29 -12.08
N LYS A 147 3.00 10.57 -12.26
CA LYS A 147 3.29 9.35 -11.48
C LYS A 147 3.34 9.65 -9.98
N VAL A 148 4.07 10.69 -9.59
CA VAL A 148 4.20 11.06 -8.17
C VAL A 148 2.86 11.59 -7.62
N ALA A 149 2.13 12.40 -8.37
CA ALA A 149 0.82 12.90 -7.95
C ALA A 149 -0.20 11.77 -7.78
N ALA A 150 -0.24 10.81 -8.70
CA ALA A 150 -1.12 9.65 -8.62
C ALA A 150 -0.75 8.73 -7.45
N PHE A 151 0.55 8.48 -7.23
CA PHE A 151 1.04 7.74 -6.07
C PHE A 151 0.60 8.38 -4.75
N LEU A 152 0.77 9.70 -4.61
CA LEU A 152 0.35 10.42 -3.40
C LEU A 152 -1.17 10.38 -3.20
N THR A 153 -1.95 10.45 -4.28
CA THR A 153 -3.41 10.33 -4.24
C THR A 153 -3.83 8.93 -3.76
N GLU A 154 -3.20 7.88 -4.28
CA GLU A 154 -3.43 6.50 -3.84
C GLU A 154 -3.09 6.32 -2.36
N MET A 155 -1.91 6.79 -1.92
CA MET A 155 -1.49 6.68 -0.54
C MET A 155 -2.43 7.44 0.42
N ASP A 156 -2.86 8.66 0.06
CA ASP A 156 -3.83 9.42 0.86
C ASP A 156 -5.14 8.64 1.05
N GLN A 157 -5.69 8.05 -0.01
CA GLN A 157 -6.89 7.24 0.05
C GLN A 157 -6.71 5.99 0.90
N ARG A 158 -5.63 5.23 0.69
CA ARG A 158 -5.33 3.99 1.44
C ARG A 158 -5.09 4.23 2.92
N MET A 159 -4.59 5.41 3.28
CA MET A 159 -4.37 5.82 4.67
C MET A 159 -5.62 6.48 5.29
N GLY A 160 -6.76 6.51 4.61
CA GLY A 160 -8.01 7.08 5.11
C GLY A 160 -8.06 8.60 5.04
N SER A 161 -7.31 9.20 4.11
CA SER A 161 -7.28 10.66 3.86
C SER A 161 -6.97 11.49 5.11
N PRO A 162 -5.89 11.21 5.84
CA PRO A 162 -5.53 11.94 7.06
C PRO A 162 -5.22 13.40 6.75
N GLY A 163 -5.27 14.28 7.75
CA GLY A 163 -4.86 15.68 7.60
C GLY A 163 -3.36 15.82 7.33
N VAL A 164 -2.57 14.93 7.92
CA VAL A 164 -1.12 14.78 7.70
C VAL A 164 -0.83 13.32 7.34
N MET A 165 -0.31 13.08 6.14
CA MET A 165 0.07 11.76 5.67
C MET A 165 1.52 11.48 6.04
N ILE A 166 1.77 10.43 6.83
CA ILE A 166 3.12 9.99 7.21
C ILE A 166 3.48 8.79 6.34
N LEU A 167 4.32 9.01 5.33
CA LEU A 167 4.75 7.96 4.43
C LEU A 167 5.76 7.01 5.12
N PRO A 168 5.48 5.70 5.20
CA PRO A 168 6.42 4.74 5.77
C PRO A 168 7.63 4.51 4.87
N MET A 169 7.47 4.66 3.53
CA MET A 169 8.52 4.50 2.54
C MET A 169 9.35 5.78 2.35
N ASN A 170 10.61 5.62 1.98
CA ASN A 170 11.50 6.72 1.65
C ASN A 170 11.44 7.07 0.15
N ARG A 171 12.14 8.16 -0.28
CA ARG A 171 12.13 8.62 -1.68
C ARG A 171 12.75 7.61 -2.65
N ARG A 172 13.72 6.81 -2.21
CA ARG A 172 14.30 5.72 -3.01
C ARG A 172 13.26 4.63 -3.26
N ASP A 173 12.51 4.24 -2.23
CA ASP A 173 11.44 3.27 -2.38
C ASP A 173 10.35 3.76 -3.34
N ILE A 174 9.98 5.04 -3.26
CA ILE A 174 9.03 5.65 -4.20
C ILE A 174 9.59 5.63 -5.62
N ALA A 175 10.87 5.94 -5.80
CA ALA A 175 11.54 5.89 -7.10
C ALA A 175 11.54 4.47 -7.68
N ASP A 176 11.94 3.47 -6.88
CA ASP A 176 11.95 2.05 -7.26
C ASP A 176 10.54 1.52 -7.59
N TYR A 177 9.49 2.04 -6.94
CA TYR A 177 8.09 1.71 -7.22
C TYR A 177 7.58 2.32 -8.53
N LEU A 178 7.96 3.59 -8.81
CA LEU A 178 7.47 4.35 -9.96
C LEU A 178 8.34 4.18 -11.23
N GLY A 179 9.45 3.43 -11.14
CA GLY A 179 10.42 3.32 -12.23
C GLY A 179 11.10 4.65 -12.54
N LEU A 180 11.42 5.43 -11.50
CA LEU A 180 12.04 6.76 -11.58
C LEU A 180 13.38 6.79 -10.85
N THR A 181 14.11 7.90 -10.96
CA THR A 181 15.27 8.18 -10.10
C THR A 181 14.85 8.96 -8.86
N ILE A 182 15.66 8.90 -7.78
CA ILE A 182 15.41 9.65 -6.54
C ILE A 182 15.33 11.14 -6.81
N GLU A 183 16.21 11.64 -7.68
CA GLU A 183 16.27 13.04 -8.08
C GLU A 183 14.99 13.48 -8.77
N THR A 184 14.46 12.63 -9.64
CA THR A 184 13.20 12.87 -10.36
C THR A 184 12.01 12.92 -9.39
N VAL A 185 11.91 11.98 -8.45
CA VAL A 185 10.89 11.99 -7.38
C VAL A 185 11.02 13.26 -6.54
N SER A 186 12.26 13.61 -6.15
CA SER A 186 12.52 14.81 -5.34
C SER A 186 12.11 16.10 -6.05
N ARG A 187 12.40 16.23 -7.35
CA ARG A 187 11.98 17.38 -8.18
C ARG A 187 10.46 17.46 -8.30
N ALA A 188 9.79 16.34 -8.55
CA ALA A 188 8.32 16.31 -8.65
C ALA A 188 7.66 16.73 -7.32
N LEU A 189 8.15 16.22 -6.19
CA LEU A 189 7.66 16.61 -4.86
C LEU A 189 7.91 18.10 -4.57
N SER A 190 9.08 18.64 -4.94
CA SER A 190 9.40 20.06 -4.78
C SER A 190 8.47 20.94 -5.63
N LEU A 191 8.17 20.52 -6.86
CA LEU A 191 7.25 21.25 -7.74
C LEU A 191 5.83 21.27 -7.15
N LEU A 192 5.30 20.13 -6.67
CA LEU A 192 4.01 20.07 -5.99
C LEU A 192 3.96 20.97 -4.74
N CYS A 193 5.08 21.11 -4.05
CA CYS A 193 5.22 22.01 -2.90
C CYS A 193 5.19 23.49 -3.36
N CYS A 194 5.95 23.86 -4.39
CA CYS A 194 5.97 25.21 -4.96
C CYS A 194 4.60 25.65 -5.48
N GLU A 195 3.85 24.73 -6.09
CA GLU A 195 2.48 24.97 -6.55
C GLU A 195 1.44 25.04 -5.41
N GLY A 196 1.89 24.92 -4.16
CA GLY A 196 1.02 24.96 -2.99
C GLY A 196 0.03 23.78 -2.88
N ILE A 197 0.28 22.68 -3.59
CA ILE A 197 -0.55 21.47 -3.58
C ILE A 197 -0.30 20.66 -2.33
N LEU A 198 0.95 20.60 -1.89
CA LEU A 198 1.37 19.96 -0.65
C LEU A 198 2.36 20.83 0.13
N SER A 199 2.61 20.47 1.37
CA SER A 199 3.73 20.99 2.16
C SER A 199 4.33 19.87 2.99
N PHE A 200 5.62 19.99 3.31
CA PHE A 200 6.29 19.06 4.20
C PHE A 200 6.22 19.57 5.64
N ARG A 201 6.10 18.64 6.59
CA ARG A 201 6.18 18.88 8.01
C ARG A 201 7.33 18.05 8.60
N GLY A 202 8.01 18.57 9.62
CA GLY A 202 9.15 17.89 10.24
C GLY A 202 10.44 17.91 9.42
N GLN A 203 11.56 17.46 10.04
CA GLN A 203 12.89 17.55 9.47
C GLN A 203 13.16 16.51 8.36
N HIS A 204 12.45 15.39 8.35
CA HIS A 204 12.73 14.27 7.43
C HIS A 204 11.86 14.24 6.18
N HIS A 205 10.98 15.25 5.98
CA HIS A 205 10.11 15.36 4.79
C HIS A 205 9.27 14.10 4.49
N ARG A 206 8.97 13.28 5.52
CA ARG A 206 8.07 12.12 5.44
C ARG A 206 6.63 12.47 5.76
N GLU A 207 6.43 13.56 6.49
CA GLU A 207 5.12 14.08 6.82
C GLU A 207 4.67 15.03 5.72
N ILE A 208 3.63 14.67 5.01
CA ILE A 208 3.07 15.43 3.90
C ILE A 208 1.69 15.94 4.31
N VAL A 209 1.50 17.25 4.23
CA VAL A 209 0.20 17.89 4.36
C VAL A 209 -0.32 18.17 2.96
N LEU A 210 -1.40 17.51 2.55
CA LEU A 210 -2.07 17.81 1.28
C LEU A 210 -2.93 19.05 1.43
N ARG A 211 -2.52 20.15 0.77
CA ARG A 211 -3.21 21.44 0.80
C ARG A 211 -4.40 21.47 -0.16
N SER A 212 -4.30 20.74 -1.28
CA SER A 212 -5.36 20.65 -2.28
C SER A 212 -5.39 19.27 -2.93
N ARG A 213 -6.31 18.40 -2.45
CA ARG A 213 -6.54 17.08 -3.03
C ARG A 213 -7.07 17.16 -4.46
N SER A 214 -7.92 18.16 -4.75
CA SER A 214 -8.46 18.36 -6.08
C SER A 214 -7.40 18.72 -7.11
N LYS A 215 -6.47 19.64 -6.77
CA LYS A 215 -5.33 19.96 -7.65
C LYS A 215 -4.38 18.78 -7.80
N LEU A 216 -4.12 18.01 -6.72
CA LEU A 216 -3.30 16.81 -6.79
C LEU A 216 -3.89 15.77 -7.75
N ALA A 217 -5.20 15.54 -7.66
CA ALA A 217 -5.92 14.64 -8.57
C ALA A 217 -5.89 15.14 -10.03
N GLN A 218 -6.01 16.45 -10.26
CA GLN A 218 -5.87 17.04 -11.59
C GLN A 218 -4.45 16.83 -12.15
N MET A 219 -3.41 17.03 -11.34
CA MET A 219 -2.02 16.76 -11.74
C MET A 219 -1.78 15.28 -12.10
N ALA A 220 -2.54 14.37 -11.52
CA ALA A 220 -2.48 12.95 -11.84
C ALA A 220 -3.10 12.60 -13.21
N ILE A 221 -3.90 13.48 -13.82
CA ILE A 221 -4.71 13.20 -15.03
C ILE A 221 -4.28 14.09 -16.23
N LEU A 222 -3.40 15.09 -16.02
CA LEU A 222 -3.13 16.17 -16.99
C LEU A 222 -2.63 15.71 -18.37
N SER A 223 -2.13 14.48 -18.52
CA SER A 223 -1.71 13.96 -19.84
C SER A 223 -2.87 13.58 -20.75
N ASP A 224 -4.04 13.25 -20.19
CA ASP A 224 -5.21 12.85 -21.00
C ASP A 224 -5.88 14.04 -21.69
N LEU A 225 -5.51 15.28 -21.34
CA LEU A 225 -6.12 16.51 -21.85
C LEU A 225 -5.27 17.26 -22.88
N LYS A 226 -4.02 16.84 -23.13
CA LYS A 226 -3.15 17.38 -24.18
C LYS A 226 -3.15 16.47 -25.40
N LEU A 227 -4.29 16.37 -26.09
CA LEU A 227 -4.27 16.04 -27.52
C LEU A 227 -3.61 17.21 -28.25
N PRO A 228 -2.60 16.97 -29.12
CA PRO A 228 -2.04 18.03 -29.93
C PRO A 228 -3.15 18.57 -30.86
N PRO A 229 -3.17 19.86 -31.17
CA PRO A 229 -4.03 20.38 -32.20
C PRO A 229 -3.65 19.72 -33.52
N SER A 230 -4.65 19.18 -34.19
CA SER A 230 -4.63 18.67 -35.58
C SER A 230 -4.15 19.69 -36.56
#